data_7be369c3217a57138fd7c8fb5ab4ca0d
#
_entry.id   7be369c3217a57138fd7c8fb5ab4ca0d
#
_cell.length_a   1.000
_cell.length_b   1.000
_cell.length_c   1.000
_cell.angle_alpha   90.00
_cell.angle_beta   90.00
_cell.angle_gamma   90.00
#
_symmetry.space_group_name_H-M   'P 1'
#
loop_
_entity.id
_entity.type
_entity.pdbx_description
1 polymer ?
#
loop_
_entity_poly.entity_id
_entity_poly.type
_entity_poly.pdbx_seq_one_letter_code
_entity_poly.pdbx_strand_id
1 'polypeptide(L)'
;LRGFLKMMSFQSQVVIKNTFPDLKTETSVLLYDQAVLDANPKQVEMIQEFIEQFDYRLGVKGGESLKSFKDFPKNLENLLKKWPQPVSRSHSLVILGGGSLGDFGGFAASVIKRGVNLIQIPSTWLSAMDSAHGGKTALNLNGIKNQVGSFYPAKKVYIIKELLEASPDELKEQSFGELIKMGLIGESKFFKEIQFEKREAKDFMWQFLKFCIEDKCEVILQDPYEKKNIRQVLNFGHTLGHAFESHFSWPHGDSVLQGVFFALEWSRYRGDLSQATFDDIMRVISEKFHRGPATE
;
A
#
# COMPACT_ATOMS: atom_id res chain seq x y z
N LEU A 1 8.97 -14.21 -21.25
CA LEU A 1 8.20 -15.11 -20.39
C LEU A 1 6.89 -14.45 -20.00
N ARG A 2 5.78 -14.96 -20.55
CA ARG A 2 4.43 -14.45 -20.39
C ARG A 2 3.87 -14.97 -19.05
N GLY A 3 3.93 -14.16 -18.02
CA GLY A 3 3.32 -14.45 -16.73
C GLY A 3 2.30 -13.39 -16.36
N PHE A 4 1.10 -13.48 -16.93
CA PHE A 4 -0.05 -12.79 -16.37
C PHE A 4 -0.45 -13.52 -15.09
N LEU A 5 0.05 -13.07 -13.95
CA LEU A 5 -0.48 -13.54 -12.69
C LEU A 5 -1.79 -12.82 -12.42
N LYS A 6 -2.87 -13.56 -12.50
CA LYS A 6 -4.18 -13.12 -12.06
C LYS A 6 -4.35 -13.58 -10.61
N MET A 7 -4.00 -12.73 -9.68
CA MET A 7 -4.31 -12.93 -8.26
C MET A 7 -5.66 -12.28 -7.95
N MET A 8 -6.42 -12.87 -7.07
CA MET A 8 -7.68 -12.30 -6.60
C MET A 8 -7.60 -12.06 -5.11
N SER A 9 -7.61 -10.79 -4.70
CA SER A 9 -7.93 -10.42 -3.32
C SER A 9 -9.41 -10.09 -3.25
N PHE A 10 -10.03 -10.19 -2.08
CA PHE A 10 -11.42 -9.80 -1.83
C PHE A 10 -12.03 -8.93 -2.95
N GLN A 11 -12.60 -9.58 -3.98
CA GLN A 11 -13.16 -9.01 -5.20
C GLN A 11 -12.21 -8.16 -6.09
N SER A 12 -10.94 -7.99 -5.75
CA SER A 12 -9.96 -7.26 -6.57
C SER A 12 -9.16 -8.20 -7.45
N GLN A 13 -8.96 -7.81 -8.72
CA GLN A 13 -7.99 -8.45 -9.60
C GLN A 13 -6.66 -7.70 -9.49
N VAL A 14 -5.60 -8.37 -9.03
CA VAL A 14 -4.24 -7.81 -9.06
C VAL A 14 -3.57 -8.17 -10.39
N VAL A 15 -3.02 -7.17 -11.06
CA VAL A 15 -2.37 -7.31 -12.37
C VAL A 15 -0.99 -6.69 -12.32
N ILE A 16 0.03 -7.51 -12.48
CA ILE A 16 1.43 -7.04 -12.53
C ILE A 16 1.81 -6.79 -13.99
N LYS A 17 2.36 -5.61 -14.27
CA LYS A 17 2.82 -5.18 -15.60
C LYS A 17 4.17 -4.49 -15.51
N ASN A 18 4.92 -4.46 -16.59
CA ASN A 18 6.14 -3.66 -16.66
C ASN A 18 5.80 -2.17 -16.80
N THR A 19 4.88 -1.83 -17.71
CA THR A 19 4.48 -0.47 -18.07
C THR A 19 3.00 -0.24 -17.80
N PHE A 20 2.55 1.01 -17.87
CA PHE A 20 1.14 1.38 -17.69
C PHE A 20 0.23 0.68 -18.71
N PRO A 21 -0.95 0.24 -18.28
CA PRO A 21 -1.99 -0.25 -19.18
C PRO A 21 -2.73 0.91 -19.86
N ASP A 22 -3.32 0.65 -21.00
CA ASP A 22 -4.35 1.53 -21.55
C ASP A 22 -5.62 1.41 -20.71
N LEU A 23 -6.00 2.49 -20.04
CA LEU A 23 -7.19 2.59 -19.19
C LEU A 23 -8.12 3.72 -19.62
N LYS A 24 -7.78 4.40 -20.72
CA LYS A 24 -8.61 5.46 -21.24
C LYS A 24 -9.97 4.93 -21.69
N THR A 25 -11.01 5.54 -21.17
CA THR A 25 -12.39 5.42 -21.66
C THR A 25 -13.07 6.76 -21.53
N GLU A 26 -14.15 6.99 -22.28
CA GLU A 26 -14.95 8.23 -22.18
C GLU A 26 -15.53 8.46 -20.77
N THR A 27 -15.54 7.43 -19.93
CA THR A 27 -16.15 7.45 -18.58
C THR A 27 -15.12 7.27 -17.47
N SER A 28 -13.81 7.27 -17.79
CA SER A 28 -12.74 7.14 -16.78
C SER A 28 -12.19 8.51 -16.39
N VAL A 29 -11.98 8.70 -15.09
CA VAL A 29 -11.33 9.87 -14.50
C VAL A 29 -10.08 9.44 -13.78
N LEU A 30 -8.97 10.10 -14.05
CA LEU A 30 -7.72 9.89 -13.34
C LEU A 30 -7.58 10.89 -12.19
N LEU A 31 -7.39 10.37 -10.98
CA LEU A 31 -6.94 11.11 -9.81
C LEU A 31 -5.50 10.73 -9.52
N TYR A 32 -4.57 11.66 -9.54
CA TYR A 32 -3.15 11.34 -9.35
C TYR A 32 -2.47 12.25 -8.33
N ASP A 33 -1.49 11.69 -7.64
CA ASP A 33 -0.61 12.45 -6.77
C ASP A 33 0.44 13.17 -7.61
N GLN A 34 0.52 14.49 -7.49
CA GLN A 34 1.51 15.29 -8.20
C GLN A 34 2.97 14.89 -7.84
N ALA A 35 3.19 14.40 -6.62
CA ALA A 35 4.51 13.93 -6.20
C ALA A 35 5.05 12.75 -7.03
N VAL A 36 4.19 12.01 -7.75
CA VAL A 36 4.63 10.94 -8.66
C VAL A 36 5.49 11.50 -9.80
N LEU A 37 5.25 12.73 -10.23
CA LEU A 37 6.03 13.38 -11.28
C LEU A 37 7.43 13.82 -10.79
N ASP A 38 7.57 14.10 -9.51
CA ASP A 38 8.83 14.56 -8.90
C ASP A 38 9.75 13.37 -8.54
N ALA A 39 9.19 12.15 -8.50
CA ALA A 39 9.86 10.98 -7.93
C ALA A 39 11.07 10.48 -8.72
N ASN A 40 11.08 10.62 -10.05
CA ASN A 40 12.24 10.21 -10.86
C ASN A 40 12.23 10.86 -12.24
N PRO A 41 13.25 11.64 -12.61
CA PRO A 41 13.33 12.29 -13.91
C PRO A 41 13.27 11.32 -15.12
N LYS A 42 13.77 10.09 -14.95
CA LYS A 42 13.76 9.08 -16.04
C LYS A 42 12.37 8.49 -16.29
N GLN A 43 11.45 8.62 -15.34
CA GLN A 43 10.10 8.07 -15.44
C GLN A 43 9.03 9.13 -15.64
N VAL A 44 9.40 10.41 -15.53
CA VAL A 44 8.46 11.53 -15.68
C VAL A 44 7.74 11.47 -17.03
N GLU A 45 8.47 11.21 -18.12
CA GLU A 45 7.90 11.12 -19.46
C GLU A 45 6.84 10.00 -19.54
N MET A 46 7.17 8.79 -19.10
CA MET A 46 6.23 7.66 -19.06
C MET A 46 4.99 7.96 -18.20
N ILE A 47 5.19 8.62 -17.06
CA ILE A 47 4.09 8.99 -16.17
C ILE A 47 3.22 10.08 -16.80
N GLN A 48 3.82 11.09 -17.42
CA GLN A 48 3.12 12.17 -18.11
C GLN A 48 2.31 11.62 -19.29
N GLU A 49 2.89 10.78 -20.12
CA GLU A 49 2.19 10.11 -21.22
C GLU A 49 0.97 9.34 -20.72
N PHE A 50 1.10 8.61 -19.60
CA PHE A 50 -0.03 7.92 -19.00
C PHE A 50 -1.12 8.89 -18.50
N ILE A 51 -0.73 9.98 -17.81
CA ILE A 51 -1.67 11.00 -17.31
C ILE A 51 -2.38 11.69 -18.48
N GLU A 52 -1.68 11.98 -19.57
CA GLU A 52 -2.20 12.69 -20.73
C GLU A 52 -3.19 11.86 -21.55
N GLN A 53 -3.17 10.53 -21.42
CA GLN A 53 -4.19 9.69 -22.03
C GLN A 53 -5.59 10.01 -21.54
N PHE A 54 -5.77 10.52 -20.31
CA PHE A 54 -7.08 10.78 -19.75
C PHE A 54 -7.58 12.19 -20.11
N ASP A 55 -8.73 12.28 -20.75
CA ASP A 55 -9.40 13.55 -21.01
C ASP A 55 -9.87 14.21 -19.71
N TYR A 56 -10.24 13.39 -18.73
CA TYR A 56 -10.68 13.80 -17.40
C TYR A 56 -9.63 13.41 -16.35
N ARG A 57 -8.93 14.40 -15.80
CA ARG A 57 -7.87 14.17 -14.84
C ARG A 57 -7.79 15.27 -13.79
N LEU A 58 -7.39 14.89 -12.57
CA LEU A 58 -7.17 15.80 -11.45
C LEU A 58 -5.89 15.42 -10.72
N GLY A 59 -4.88 16.30 -10.76
CA GLY A 59 -3.71 16.20 -9.92
C GLY A 59 -3.98 16.85 -8.57
N VAL A 60 -3.60 16.16 -7.50
CA VAL A 60 -3.68 16.64 -6.12
C VAL A 60 -2.35 16.47 -5.42
N LYS A 61 -2.13 17.25 -4.36
CA LYS A 61 -1.02 16.99 -3.45
C LYS A 61 -1.44 15.86 -2.51
N GLY A 62 -0.76 14.73 -2.62
CA GLY A 62 -0.95 13.60 -1.72
C GLY A 62 -0.51 13.88 -0.29
N GLY A 63 -0.43 12.83 0.50
CA GLY A 63 -0.05 12.89 1.91
C GLY A 63 -1.25 12.88 2.86
N GLU A 64 -0.96 12.78 4.15
CA GLU A 64 -1.97 12.53 5.18
C GLU A 64 -2.99 13.67 5.33
N SER A 65 -2.61 14.90 4.96
CA SER A 65 -3.51 16.06 4.96
C SER A 65 -4.69 15.91 3.99
N LEU A 66 -4.51 15.16 2.89
CA LEU A 66 -5.59 14.89 1.93
C LEU A 66 -6.73 14.07 2.56
N LYS A 67 -6.44 13.28 3.59
CA LYS A 67 -7.40 12.43 4.30
C LYS A 67 -8.26 13.20 5.31
N SER A 68 -8.15 14.53 5.40
CA SER A 68 -8.99 15.34 6.28
C SER A 68 -10.48 15.21 5.93
N PHE A 69 -11.29 14.69 6.89
CA PHE A 69 -12.75 14.62 6.69
C PHE A 69 -13.38 16.01 6.55
N LYS A 70 -12.81 17.01 7.21
CA LYS A 70 -13.29 18.39 7.12
C LYS A 70 -13.19 18.93 5.69
N ASP A 71 -12.09 18.57 4.97
CA ASP A 71 -11.84 19.06 3.62
C ASP A 71 -12.40 18.13 2.53
N PHE A 72 -12.87 16.95 2.93
CA PHE A 72 -13.40 15.95 2.00
C PHE A 72 -14.52 16.47 1.09
N PRO A 73 -15.55 17.20 1.57
CA PRO A 73 -16.61 17.71 0.69
C PRO A 73 -16.07 18.60 -0.42
N LYS A 74 -15.14 19.50 -0.12
CA LYS A 74 -14.51 20.40 -1.09
C LYS A 74 -13.67 19.63 -2.11
N ASN A 75 -12.88 18.67 -1.64
CA ASN A 75 -12.05 17.84 -2.51
C ASN A 75 -12.89 16.94 -3.41
N LEU A 76 -13.99 16.39 -2.88
CA LEU A 76 -14.96 15.60 -3.64
C LEU A 76 -15.65 16.45 -4.72
N GLU A 77 -16.06 17.68 -4.38
CA GLU A 77 -16.65 18.60 -5.34
C GLU A 77 -15.69 18.92 -6.49
N ASN A 78 -14.41 19.17 -6.18
CA ASN A 78 -13.38 19.42 -7.18
C ASN A 78 -13.17 18.20 -8.11
N LEU A 79 -13.21 16.99 -7.56
CA LEU A 79 -13.15 15.77 -8.34
C LEU A 79 -14.36 15.63 -9.26
N LEU A 80 -15.56 15.87 -8.74
CA LEU A 80 -16.81 15.76 -9.52
C LEU A 80 -16.92 16.79 -10.64
N LYS A 81 -16.35 17.99 -10.47
CA LYS A 81 -16.25 19.02 -11.54
C LYS A 81 -15.39 18.56 -12.72
N LYS A 82 -14.44 17.65 -12.48
CA LYS A 82 -13.58 17.06 -13.52
C LYS A 82 -14.18 15.82 -14.16
N TRP A 83 -15.32 15.37 -13.72
CA TRP A 83 -15.94 14.13 -14.20
C TRP A 83 -16.93 14.40 -15.34
N PRO A 84 -16.97 13.50 -16.36
CA PRO A 84 -17.97 13.62 -17.42
C PRO A 84 -19.38 13.53 -16.84
N GLN A 85 -20.26 14.39 -17.29
CA GLN A 85 -21.63 14.46 -16.80
C GLN A 85 -22.62 13.84 -17.80
N PRO A 86 -23.66 13.16 -17.31
CA PRO A 86 -23.99 12.88 -15.91
C PRO A 86 -23.14 11.72 -15.35
N VAL A 87 -22.69 11.85 -14.13
CA VAL A 87 -21.95 10.74 -13.45
C VAL A 87 -22.84 9.53 -13.25
N SER A 88 -22.37 8.35 -13.63
CA SER A 88 -23.06 7.07 -13.45
C SER A 88 -22.19 6.03 -12.72
N ARG A 89 -22.79 4.93 -12.26
CA ARG A 89 -22.07 3.83 -11.60
C ARG A 89 -21.12 3.06 -12.54
N SER A 90 -21.30 3.17 -13.83
CA SER A 90 -20.44 2.55 -14.83
C SER A 90 -19.10 3.28 -15.00
N HIS A 91 -19.03 4.52 -14.52
CA HIS A 91 -17.81 5.30 -14.57
C HIS A 91 -16.71 4.68 -13.69
N SER A 92 -15.47 4.98 -14.04
CA SER A 92 -14.29 4.46 -13.33
C SER A 92 -13.47 5.60 -12.75
N LEU A 93 -13.14 5.51 -11.46
CA LEU A 93 -12.11 6.32 -10.84
C LEU A 93 -10.81 5.52 -10.86
N VAL A 94 -9.83 6.04 -11.59
CA VAL A 94 -8.47 5.51 -11.65
C VAL A 94 -7.62 6.34 -10.70
N ILE A 95 -6.90 5.70 -9.80
CA ILE A 95 -6.04 6.35 -8.80
C ILE A 95 -4.59 5.98 -9.08
N LEU A 96 -3.74 6.99 -9.27
CA LEU A 96 -2.30 6.85 -9.38
C LEU A 96 -1.62 7.57 -8.21
N GLY A 97 -1.16 6.82 -7.20
CA GLY A 97 -0.55 7.44 -6.02
C GLY A 97 -0.25 6.47 -4.88
N GLY A 98 0.20 7.01 -3.76
CA GLY A 98 0.44 6.28 -2.53
C GLY A 98 -0.82 5.99 -1.70
N GLY A 99 -0.62 5.44 -0.51
CA GLY A 99 -1.72 4.99 0.37
C GLY A 99 -2.73 6.06 0.74
N SER A 100 -2.28 7.29 1.05
CA SER A 100 -3.19 8.41 1.41
C SER A 100 -4.15 8.75 0.28
N LEU A 101 -3.67 8.75 -0.97
CA LEU A 101 -4.51 8.98 -2.13
C LEU A 101 -5.43 7.79 -2.40
N GLY A 102 -4.93 6.57 -2.17
CA GLY A 102 -5.71 5.33 -2.23
C GLY A 102 -6.90 5.35 -1.26
N ASP A 103 -6.66 5.76 -0.03
CA ASP A 103 -7.70 5.90 1.01
C ASP A 103 -8.73 6.96 0.64
N PHE A 104 -8.29 8.17 0.30
CA PHE A 104 -9.17 9.26 -0.10
C PHE A 104 -10.01 8.91 -1.32
N GLY A 105 -9.36 8.47 -2.38
CA GLY A 105 -10.04 8.16 -3.65
C GLY A 105 -10.90 6.91 -3.57
N GLY A 106 -10.49 5.91 -2.79
CA GLY A 106 -11.28 4.71 -2.52
C GLY A 106 -12.55 5.05 -1.75
N PHE A 107 -12.46 5.90 -0.72
CA PHE A 107 -13.63 6.39 0.01
C PHE A 107 -14.52 7.25 -0.91
N ALA A 108 -13.96 8.16 -1.71
CA ALA A 108 -14.71 8.93 -2.69
C ALA A 108 -15.45 8.00 -3.67
N ALA A 109 -14.77 6.98 -4.21
CA ALA A 109 -15.41 6.02 -5.12
C ALA A 109 -16.58 5.27 -4.46
N SER A 110 -16.48 4.97 -3.15
CA SER A 110 -17.53 4.27 -2.41
C SER A 110 -18.81 5.10 -2.24
N VAL A 111 -18.69 6.43 -2.12
CA VAL A 111 -19.83 7.31 -1.85
C VAL A 111 -20.41 7.93 -3.12
N ILE A 112 -19.61 8.16 -4.17
CA ILE A 112 -20.09 8.69 -5.45
C ILE A 112 -21.12 7.72 -6.05
N LYS A 113 -22.36 8.19 -6.25
CA LYS A 113 -23.47 7.36 -6.76
C LYS A 113 -23.71 6.05 -6.02
N ARG A 114 -23.28 5.92 -4.76
CA ARG A 114 -23.26 4.69 -3.93
C ARG A 114 -22.37 3.60 -4.50
N GLY A 115 -21.27 4.00 -5.12
CA GLY A 115 -20.24 3.15 -5.69
C GLY A 115 -20.04 3.33 -7.18
N VAL A 116 -18.83 3.74 -7.57
CA VAL A 116 -18.31 3.73 -8.95
C VAL A 116 -17.16 2.74 -9.07
N ASN A 117 -16.78 2.36 -10.27
CA ASN A 117 -15.66 1.45 -10.44
C ASN A 117 -14.37 2.08 -9.93
N LEU A 118 -13.62 1.35 -9.12
CA LEU A 118 -12.33 1.77 -8.59
C LEU A 118 -11.20 0.96 -9.23
N ILE A 119 -10.17 1.64 -9.72
CA ILE A 119 -8.92 1.07 -10.20
C ILE A 119 -7.79 1.76 -9.46
N GLN A 120 -6.85 1.00 -8.89
CA GLN A 120 -5.69 1.55 -8.19
C GLN A 120 -4.39 1.22 -8.91
N ILE A 121 -3.50 2.18 -8.99
CA ILE A 121 -2.13 2.07 -9.46
C ILE A 121 -1.23 2.63 -8.36
N PRO A 122 -0.77 1.79 -7.43
CA PRO A 122 0.08 2.24 -6.34
C PRO A 122 1.42 2.73 -6.87
N SER A 123 1.83 3.93 -6.47
CA SER A 123 3.10 4.56 -6.86
C SER A 123 4.19 4.40 -5.81
N THR A 124 3.89 3.81 -4.66
CA THR A 124 4.87 3.51 -3.61
C THR A 124 4.92 2.03 -3.30
N TRP A 125 6.08 1.52 -2.90
CA TRP A 125 6.25 0.13 -2.48
C TRP A 125 5.32 -0.24 -1.34
N LEU A 126 5.21 0.63 -0.33
CA LEU A 126 4.30 0.45 0.80
C LEU A 126 2.85 0.26 0.33
N SER A 127 2.38 1.11 -0.59
CA SER A 127 1.03 0.97 -1.13
C SER A 127 0.87 -0.30 -1.98
N ALA A 128 1.88 -0.65 -2.77
CA ALA A 128 1.85 -1.80 -3.66
C ALA A 128 1.80 -3.13 -2.90
N MET A 129 2.46 -3.24 -1.75
CA MET A 129 2.45 -4.47 -0.96
C MET A 129 1.35 -4.50 0.12
N ASP A 130 0.86 -3.32 0.54
CA ASP A 130 -0.07 -3.24 1.68
C ASP A 130 -1.38 -2.54 1.34
N SER A 131 -1.44 -1.20 1.30
CA SER A 131 -2.70 -0.43 1.38
C SER A 131 -3.60 -0.55 0.14
N ALA A 132 -3.06 -0.85 -1.05
CA ALA A 132 -3.87 -1.06 -2.26
C ALA A 132 -4.75 -2.32 -2.22
N HIS A 133 -4.55 -3.19 -1.23
CA HIS A 133 -5.23 -4.48 -1.11
C HIS A 133 -6.19 -4.51 0.08
N GLY A 134 -7.33 -5.22 -0.11
CA GLY A 134 -8.28 -5.47 0.97
C GLY A 134 -9.33 -4.39 1.20
N GLY A 135 -9.32 -3.34 0.39
CA GLY A 135 -10.43 -2.39 0.26
C GLY A 135 -10.70 -1.52 1.49
N LYS A 136 -9.82 -1.48 2.49
CA LYS A 136 -9.92 -0.49 3.56
C LYS A 136 -9.66 0.89 2.97
N THR A 137 -10.60 1.81 3.15
CA THR A 137 -10.47 3.21 2.75
C THR A 137 -10.94 4.08 3.89
N ALA A 138 -10.20 5.14 4.21
CA ALA A 138 -10.52 5.93 5.39
C ALA A 138 -10.08 7.39 5.30
N LEU A 139 -10.77 8.21 6.08
CA LEU A 139 -10.48 9.62 6.32
C LEU A 139 -10.23 9.87 7.81
N ASN A 140 -9.50 10.94 8.10
CA ASN A 140 -9.15 11.37 9.43
C ASN A 140 -10.18 12.37 9.96
N LEU A 141 -10.60 12.19 11.21
CA LEU A 141 -11.57 13.06 11.86
C LEU A 141 -10.99 13.58 13.17
N ASN A 142 -11.00 14.91 13.34
CA ASN A 142 -10.54 15.59 14.56
C ASN A 142 -9.12 15.18 15.01
N GLY A 143 -8.20 15.03 14.05
CA GLY A 143 -6.82 14.65 14.33
C GLY A 143 -6.60 13.15 14.59
N ILE A 144 -7.68 12.34 14.61
CA ILE A 144 -7.57 10.90 14.77
C ILE A 144 -7.59 10.23 13.39
N LYS A 145 -6.60 9.39 13.12
CA LYS A 145 -6.45 8.70 11.83
C LYS A 145 -7.55 7.66 11.62
N ASN A 146 -8.00 7.53 10.37
CA ASN A 146 -8.83 6.44 9.85
C ASN A 146 -10.17 6.23 10.58
N GLN A 147 -10.83 7.31 11.05
CA GLN A 147 -12.07 7.23 11.82
C GLN A 147 -13.33 7.08 10.97
N VAL A 148 -13.31 7.57 9.75
CA VAL A 148 -14.45 7.50 8.84
C VAL A 148 -14.02 6.76 7.59
N GLY A 149 -14.65 5.62 7.30
CA GLY A 149 -14.20 4.82 6.18
C GLY A 149 -15.21 3.80 5.69
N SER A 150 -14.80 3.06 4.68
CA SER A 150 -15.60 1.97 4.11
C SER A 150 -14.69 0.80 3.69
N PHE A 151 -15.28 -0.38 3.55
CA PHE A 151 -14.65 -1.48 2.84
C PHE A 151 -15.07 -1.40 1.38
N TYR A 152 -14.20 -0.82 0.54
CA TYR A 152 -14.47 -0.64 -0.89
C TYR A 152 -13.29 -1.14 -1.73
N PRO A 153 -13.26 -2.43 -2.06
CA PRO A 153 -12.16 -3.02 -2.83
C PRO A 153 -12.14 -2.49 -4.26
N ALA A 154 -10.94 -2.19 -4.76
CA ALA A 154 -10.75 -1.84 -6.16
C ALA A 154 -11.11 -3.05 -7.05
N LYS A 155 -11.75 -2.82 -8.19
CA LYS A 155 -11.95 -3.89 -9.18
C LYS A 155 -10.64 -4.43 -9.71
N LYS A 156 -9.66 -3.52 -9.91
CA LYS A 156 -8.31 -3.87 -10.34
C LYS A 156 -7.28 -3.07 -9.59
N VAL A 157 -6.18 -3.72 -9.26
CA VAL A 157 -4.95 -3.10 -8.76
C VAL A 157 -3.86 -3.41 -9.77
N TYR A 158 -3.30 -2.38 -10.41
CA TYR A 158 -2.21 -2.53 -11.35
C TYR A 158 -0.88 -2.23 -10.66
N ILE A 159 -0.02 -3.21 -10.53
CA ILE A 159 1.33 -3.06 -10.02
C ILE A 159 2.25 -2.84 -11.23
N ILE A 160 2.82 -1.66 -11.34
CA ILE A 160 3.67 -1.26 -12.46
C ILE A 160 5.13 -1.33 -12.03
N LYS A 161 5.87 -2.27 -12.61
CA LYS A 161 7.25 -2.56 -12.23
C LYS A 161 8.15 -1.34 -12.41
N GLU A 162 8.15 -0.75 -13.60
CA GLU A 162 9.01 0.40 -13.90
C GLU A 162 8.73 1.60 -13.00
N LEU A 163 7.46 1.80 -12.60
CA LEU A 163 7.08 2.86 -11.67
C LEU A 163 7.66 2.63 -10.27
N LEU A 164 7.56 1.40 -9.76
CA LEU A 164 8.02 1.08 -8.40
C LEU A 164 9.54 1.00 -8.32
N GLU A 165 10.21 0.38 -9.31
CA GLU A 165 11.67 0.30 -9.33
C GLU A 165 12.34 1.67 -9.46
N ALA A 166 11.65 2.63 -10.08
CA ALA A 166 12.10 4.01 -10.20
C ALA A 166 11.97 4.83 -8.92
N SER A 167 11.26 4.33 -7.91
CA SER A 167 11.12 5.03 -6.63
C SER A 167 12.49 5.31 -6.00
N PRO A 168 12.69 6.46 -5.36
CA PRO A 168 13.87 6.73 -4.56
C PRO A 168 14.12 5.63 -3.52
N ASP A 169 15.40 5.31 -3.28
CA ASP A 169 15.78 4.24 -2.34
C ASP A 169 15.20 4.47 -0.94
N GLU A 170 15.16 5.73 -0.49
CA GLU A 170 14.54 6.10 0.79
C GLU A 170 13.08 5.66 0.90
N LEU A 171 12.27 5.81 -0.16
CA LEU A 171 10.88 5.36 -0.18
C LEU A 171 10.77 3.83 -0.26
N LYS A 172 11.75 3.15 -0.85
CA LYS A 172 11.84 1.68 -0.80
C LYS A 172 12.11 1.22 0.62
N GLU A 173 13.09 1.81 1.26
CA GLU A 173 13.52 1.46 2.62
C GLU A 173 12.40 1.67 3.66
N GLN A 174 11.60 2.73 3.52
CA GLN A 174 10.41 2.95 4.35
C GLN A 174 9.38 1.81 4.28
N SER A 175 9.45 0.94 3.27
CA SER A 175 8.56 -0.22 3.17
C SER A 175 9.14 -1.51 3.76
N PHE A 176 10.40 -1.50 4.24
CA PHE A 176 11.03 -2.69 4.80
C PHE A 176 10.29 -3.24 6.02
N GLY A 177 9.74 -2.37 6.86
CA GLY A 177 8.96 -2.81 8.02
C GLY A 177 7.78 -3.69 7.63
N GLU A 178 7.03 -3.28 6.59
CA GLU A 178 5.91 -4.07 6.07
C GLU A 178 6.40 -5.36 5.38
N LEU A 179 7.50 -5.29 4.63
CA LEU A 179 8.09 -6.44 3.98
C LEU A 179 8.51 -7.50 5.00
N ILE A 180 9.22 -7.09 6.06
CA ILE A 180 9.65 -7.95 7.16
C ILE A 180 8.44 -8.52 7.90
N LYS A 181 7.46 -7.68 8.22
CA LYS A 181 6.21 -8.10 8.87
C LYS A 181 5.52 -9.20 8.06
N MET A 182 5.34 -9.00 6.76
CA MET A 182 4.69 -9.99 5.90
C MET A 182 5.49 -11.29 5.85
N GLY A 183 6.82 -11.21 5.83
CA GLY A 183 7.68 -12.40 5.90
C GLY A 183 7.58 -13.18 7.21
N LEU A 184 7.25 -12.51 8.32
CA LEU A 184 7.10 -13.14 9.64
C LEU A 184 5.74 -13.80 9.84
N ILE A 185 4.67 -13.20 9.32
CA ILE A 185 3.30 -13.67 9.52
C ILE A 185 2.77 -14.56 8.40
N GLY A 186 3.37 -14.47 7.21
CA GLY A 186 2.95 -15.25 6.04
C GLY A 186 3.38 -16.71 6.15
N GLU A 187 2.67 -17.58 5.44
CA GLU A 187 3.09 -18.97 5.23
C GLU A 187 4.18 -19.08 4.15
N SER A 188 4.54 -17.96 3.54
CA SER A 188 5.52 -17.88 2.47
C SER A 188 6.89 -18.35 2.92
N LYS A 189 7.69 -18.79 1.98
CA LYS A 189 9.08 -19.18 2.22
C LYS A 189 10.00 -17.96 2.37
N PHE A 190 9.45 -16.76 2.52
CA PHE A 190 10.16 -15.49 2.50
C PHE A 190 11.42 -15.52 3.39
N PHE A 191 11.28 -15.76 4.69
CA PHE A 191 12.42 -15.75 5.61
C PHE A 191 13.42 -16.87 5.31
N LYS A 192 12.96 -18.02 4.78
CA LYS A 192 13.82 -19.12 4.37
C LYS A 192 14.63 -18.80 3.11
N GLU A 193 14.05 -18.03 2.18
CA GLU A 193 14.72 -17.68 0.94
C GLU A 193 15.63 -16.45 1.11
N ILE A 194 15.18 -15.45 1.87
CA ILE A 194 15.91 -14.20 2.03
C ILE A 194 17.26 -14.36 2.74
N GLN A 195 17.41 -15.32 3.65
CA GLN A 195 18.68 -15.58 4.32
C GLN A 195 19.80 -15.98 3.35
N PHE A 196 19.44 -16.54 2.18
CA PHE A 196 20.41 -16.94 1.14
C PHE A 196 20.57 -15.86 0.05
N GLU A 197 19.77 -14.80 0.09
CA GLU A 197 19.91 -13.69 -0.86
C GLU A 197 21.23 -12.94 -0.61
N LYS A 198 21.96 -12.65 -1.67
CA LYS A 198 23.26 -11.96 -1.60
C LYS A 198 23.18 -10.46 -1.93
N ARG A 199 22.07 -10.03 -2.50
CA ARG A 199 21.85 -8.64 -2.86
C ARG A 199 21.34 -7.84 -1.66
N GLU A 200 21.45 -6.51 -1.76
CA GLU A 200 20.82 -5.58 -0.83
C GLU A 200 19.29 -5.67 -0.88
N ALA A 201 18.62 -5.36 0.21
CA ALA A 201 17.17 -5.46 0.31
C ALA A 201 16.44 -4.72 -0.81
N LYS A 202 16.87 -3.50 -1.12
CA LYS A 202 16.31 -2.67 -2.21
C LYS A 202 16.38 -3.31 -3.60
N ASP A 203 17.34 -4.22 -3.83
CA ASP A 203 17.57 -4.86 -5.13
C ASP A 203 16.76 -6.15 -5.30
N PHE A 204 16.29 -6.75 -4.20
CA PHE A 204 15.49 -7.97 -4.26
C PHE A 204 13.99 -7.75 -3.95
N MET A 205 13.58 -6.59 -3.50
CA MET A 205 12.19 -6.31 -3.10
C MET A 205 11.15 -6.76 -4.12
N TRP A 206 11.45 -6.54 -5.42
CA TRP A 206 10.53 -6.94 -6.48
C TRP A 206 10.24 -8.44 -6.47
N GLN A 207 11.24 -9.26 -6.18
CA GLN A 207 11.10 -10.70 -6.12
C GLN A 207 10.10 -11.14 -5.04
N PHE A 208 10.10 -10.44 -3.90
CA PHE A 208 9.27 -10.77 -2.74
C PHE A 208 7.92 -10.04 -2.70
N LEU A 209 7.74 -8.99 -3.50
CA LEU A 209 6.47 -8.24 -3.56
C LEU A 209 5.27 -9.16 -3.82
N LYS A 210 5.44 -10.13 -4.72
CA LYS A 210 4.39 -11.09 -5.04
C LYS A 210 3.96 -11.90 -3.83
N PHE A 211 4.92 -12.43 -3.07
CA PHE A 211 4.65 -13.20 -1.85
C PHE A 211 3.87 -12.35 -0.83
N CYS A 212 4.30 -11.10 -0.59
CA CYS A 212 3.60 -10.19 0.31
C CYS A 212 2.15 -9.96 -0.11
N ILE A 213 1.90 -9.77 -1.41
CA ILE A 213 0.55 -9.59 -1.94
C ILE A 213 -0.29 -10.86 -1.78
N GLU A 214 0.29 -12.03 -2.11
CA GLU A 214 -0.40 -13.33 -2.01
C GLU A 214 -0.78 -13.65 -0.57
N ASP A 215 0.18 -13.60 0.37
CA ASP A 215 -0.05 -13.86 1.80
C ASP A 215 -1.11 -12.90 2.37
N LYS A 216 -1.01 -11.59 2.04
CA LYS A 216 -2.00 -10.62 2.48
C LYS A 216 -3.38 -10.90 1.91
N CYS A 217 -3.48 -11.21 0.63
CA CYS A 217 -4.74 -11.53 -0.03
C CYS A 217 -5.39 -12.78 0.56
N GLU A 218 -4.61 -13.79 0.94
CA GLU A 218 -5.10 -15.00 1.58
C GLU A 218 -5.74 -14.70 2.94
N VAL A 219 -5.08 -13.92 3.78
CA VAL A 219 -5.64 -13.46 5.07
C VAL A 219 -6.94 -12.66 4.86
N ILE A 220 -6.96 -11.75 3.87
CA ILE A 220 -8.14 -10.94 3.56
C ILE A 220 -9.31 -11.81 3.09
N LEU A 221 -9.07 -12.85 2.29
CA LEU A 221 -10.13 -13.76 1.81
C LEU A 221 -10.80 -14.51 2.95
N GLN A 222 -10.06 -14.86 4.01
CA GLN A 222 -10.60 -15.54 5.18
C GLN A 222 -11.46 -14.62 6.05
N ASP A 223 -11.14 -13.31 6.12
CA ASP A 223 -11.83 -12.32 6.94
C ASP A 223 -11.96 -10.96 6.25
N PRO A 224 -12.76 -10.84 5.16
CA PRO A 224 -12.81 -9.64 4.32
C PRO A 224 -13.22 -8.37 5.08
N TYR A 225 -14.07 -8.49 6.08
CA TYR A 225 -14.66 -7.37 6.85
C TYR A 225 -14.12 -7.27 8.28
N GLU A 226 -13.03 -8.00 8.61
CA GLU A 226 -12.40 -7.96 9.92
C GLU A 226 -13.35 -8.28 11.08
N LYS A 227 -14.24 -9.27 10.87
CA LYS A 227 -15.26 -9.70 11.85
C LYS A 227 -14.92 -11.00 12.56
N LYS A 228 -13.90 -11.73 12.07
CA LYS A 228 -13.50 -13.04 12.59
C LYS A 228 -12.20 -12.99 13.39
N ASN A 229 -11.60 -11.82 13.56
CA ASN A 229 -10.30 -11.60 14.18
C ASN A 229 -9.10 -12.23 13.43
N ILE A 230 -9.31 -12.88 12.28
CA ILE A 230 -8.23 -13.49 11.47
C ILE A 230 -7.34 -12.39 10.87
N ARG A 231 -7.97 -11.34 10.35
CA ARG A 231 -7.27 -10.22 9.73
C ARG A 231 -6.41 -9.41 10.71
N GLN A 232 -6.60 -9.59 12.01
CA GLN A 232 -5.78 -8.90 13.03
C GLN A 232 -4.30 -9.28 12.97
N VAL A 233 -3.94 -10.44 12.42
CA VAL A 233 -2.54 -10.84 12.24
C VAL A 233 -1.78 -9.81 11.39
N LEU A 234 -2.44 -9.14 10.44
CA LEU A 234 -1.85 -8.07 9.63
C LEU A 234 -1.45 -6.83 10.45
N ASN A 235 -1.94 -6.72 11.68
CA ASN A 235 -1.57 -5.65 12.62
C ASN A 235 -0.37 -6.02 13.50
N PHE A 236 0.36 -7.09 13.19
CA PHE A 236 1.58 -7.45 13.90
C PHE A 236 2.56 -6.26 13.89
N GLY A 237 3.06 -5.88 15.06
CA GLY A 237 3.88 -4.68 15.24
C GLY A 237 3.12 -3.33 15.27
N HIS A 238 1.88 -3.25 14.79
CA HIS A 238 1.17 -1.98 14.64
C HIS A 238 0.74 -1.34 15.97
N THR A 239 0.51 -2.13 17.02
CA THR A 239 0.05 -1.57 18.32
C THR A 239 1.03 -0.54 18.86
N LEU A 240 2.33 -0.85 18.90
CA LEU A 240 3.36 0.10 19.28
C LEU A 240 3.82 0.95 18.09
N GLY A 241 3.82 0.39 16.88
CA GLY A 241 4.16 1.13 15.67
C GLY A 241 3.34 2.42 15.51
N HIS A 242 2.03 2.38 15.70
CA HIS A 242 1.19 3.58 15.64
C HIS A 242 1.49 4.58 16.78
N ALA A 243 1.90 4.10 17.96
CA ALA A 243 2.32 4.99 19.03
C ALA A 243 3.62 5.72 18.67
N PHE A 244 4.60 5.00 18.10
CA PHE A 244 5.86 5.59 17.62
C PHE A 244 5.62 6.57 16.46
N GLU A 245 4.81 6.19 15.48
CA GLU A 245 4.42 7.05 14.36
C GLU A 245 3.80 8.36 14.85
N SER A 246 2.88 8.27 15.83
CA SER A 246 2.16 9.44 16.34
C SER A 246 3.03 10.32 17.23
N HIS A 247 3.91 9.73 18.05
CA HIS A 247 4.71 10.47 19.04
C HIS A 247 5.98 11.07 18.44
N PHE A 248 6.68 10.28 17.60
CA PHE A 248 7.96 10.67 17.02
C PHE A 248 7.87 11.17 15.58
N SER A 249 6.69 11.07 14.96
CA SER A 249 6.49 11.39 13.53
C SER A 249 7.41 10.57 12.61
N TRP A 250 7.75 9.36 13.01
CA TRP A 250 8.56 8.45 12.19
C TRP A 250 7.77 7.96 10.98
N PRO A 251 8.45 7.60 9.88
CA PRO A 251 7.82 6.92 8.75
C PRO A 251 7.09 5.66 9.20
N HIS A 252 5.94 5.38 8.56
CA HIS A 252 5.07 4.27 8.96
C HIS A 252 5.81 2.93 9.02
N GLY A 253 6.57 2.57 7.98
CA GLY A 253 7.28 1.30 7.94
C GLY A 253 8.35 1.15 9.02
N ASP A 254 9.09 2.23 9.32
CA ASP A 254 10.07 2.22 10.41
C ASP A 254 9.38 2.06 11.76
N SER A 255 8.25 2.74 11.95
CA SER A 255 7.43 2.63 13.16
C SER A 255 6.89 1.22 13.37
N VAL A 256 6.36 0.60 12.31
CA VAL A 256 5.88 -0.78 12.34
C VAL A 256 7.02 -1.75 12.67
N LEU A 257 8.19 -1.54 12.07
CA LEU A 257 9.36 -2.38 12.33
C LEU A 257 9.78 -2.35 13.82
N GLN A 258 9.78 -1.18 14.45
CA GLN A 258 10.07 -1.09 15.89
C GLN A 258 9.01 -1.83 16.72
N GLY A 259 7.76 -1.75 16.33
CA GLY A 259 6.70 -2.53 16.96
C GLY A 259 6.88 -4.05 16.74
N VAL A 260 7.41 -4.48 15.60
CA VAL A 260 7.76 -5.87 15.32
C VAL A 260 8.90 -6.33 16.23
N PHE A 261 9.96 -5.53 16.39
CA PHE A 261 11.05 -5.87 17.30
C PHE A 261 10.55 -6.06 18.74
N PHE A 262 9.71 -5.17 19.21
CA PHE A 262 9.09 -5.32 20.53
C PHE A 262 8.25 -6.61 20.64
N ALA A 263 7.44 -6.92 19.63
CA ALA A 263 6.60 -8.10 19.63
C ALA A 263 7.42 -9.40 19.62
N LEU A 264 8.53 -9.44 18.88
CA LEU A 264 9.48 -10.56 18.87
C LEU A 264 10.14 -10.73 20.25
N GLU A 265 10.62 -9.65 20.85
CA GLU A 265 11.24 -9.66 22.18
C GLU A 265 10.24 -10.11 23.24
N TRP A 266 9.01 -9.61 23.18
CA TRP A 266 7.94 -10.02 24.09
C TRP A 266 7.59 -11.50 23.94
N SER A 267 7.49 -12.02 22.70
CA SER A 267 7.24 -13.43 22.44
C SER A 267 8.37 -14.32 22.99
N ARG A 268 9.63 -13.88 22.84
CA ARG A 268 10.79 -14.55 23.41
C ARG A 268 10.75 -14.57 24.95
N TYR A 269 10.46 -13.41 25.56
CA TYR A 269 10.36 -13.30 27.03
C TYR A 269 9.28 -14.20 27.60
N ARG A 270 8.15 -14.32 26.90
CA ARG A 270 7.05 -15.24 27.32
C ARG A 270 7.35 -16.72 27.07
N GLY A 271 8.39 -17.06 26.33
CA GLY A 271 8.70 -18.42 25.92
C GLY A 271 7.87 -18.92 24.72
N ASP A 272 7.12 -18.04 24.04
CA ASP A 272 6.36 -18.36 22.83
C ASP A 272 7.30 -18.47 21.61
N LEU A 273 8.47 -17.82 21.67
CA LEU A 273 9.52 -17.85 20.66
C LEU A 273 10.84 -18.30 21.29
N SER A 274 11.49 -19.32 20.69
CA SER A 274 12.79 -19.78 21.19
C SER A 274 13.89 -18.74 21.00
N GLN A 275 14.89 -18.73 21.88
CA GLN A 275 16.06 -17.83 21.74
C GLN A 275 16.73 -18.02 20.38
N ALA A 276 16.95 -19.26 19.94
CA ALA A 276 17.60 -19.54 18.66
C ALA A 276 16.83 -18.97 17.47
N THR A 277 15.49 -19.12 17.46
CA THR A 277 14.65 -18.55 16.38
C THR A 277 14.66 -17.02 16.42
N PHE A 278 14.62 -16.44 17.62
CA PHE A 278 14.73 -14.99 17.78
C PHE A 278 16.05 -14.46 17.20
N ASP A 279 17.18 -15.09 17.59
CA ASP A 279 18.50 -14.68 17.13
C ASP A 279 18.64 -14.80 15.60
N ASP A 280 18.11 -15.87 15.02
CA ASP A 280 18.10 -16.07 13.56
C ASP A 280 17.29 -14.99 12.84
N ILE A 281 16.11 -14.63 13.34
CA ILE A 281 15.28 -13.55 12.78
C ILE A 281 16.03 -12.23 12.86
N MET A 282 16.55 -11.89 14.04
CA MET A 282 17.27 -10.62 14.26
C MET A 282 18.51 -10.52 13.39
N ARG A 283 19.27 -11.62 13.24
CA ARG A 283 20.43 -11.69 12.36
C ARG A 283 20.04 -11.42 10.90
N VAL A 284 19.00 -12.08 10.38
CA VAL A 284 18.53 -11.88 9.00
C VAL A 284 18.07 -10.43 8.78
N ILE A 285 17.34 -9.84 9.72
CA ILE A 285 16.90 -8.44 9.60
C ILE A 285 18.12 -7.51 9.58
N SER A 286 19.09 -7.70 10.49
CA SER A 286 20.27 -6.86 10.55
C SER A 286 21.14 -6.99 9.30
N GLU A 287 21.43 -8.22 8.85
CA GLU A 287 22.32 -8.48 7.71
C GLU A 287 21.72 -8.08 6.36
N LYS A 288 20.39 -8.24 6.19
CA LYS A 288 19.74 -8.03 4.88
C LYS A 288 19.09 -6.67 4.72
N PHE A 289 18.64 -6.08 5.80
CA PHE A 289 17.92 -4.79 5.77
C PHE A 289 18.71 -3.67 6.44
N HIS A 290 19.82 -3.98 7.09
CA HIS A 290 20.61 -3.03 7.90
C HIS A 290 19.72 -2.28 8.90
N ARG A 291 18.83 -3.02 9.55
CA ARG A 291 17.89 -2.49 10.54
C ARG A 291 18.04 -3.23 11.87
N GLY A 292 17.75 -2.51 12.94
CA GLY A 292 17.76 -3.02 14.32
C GLY A 292 16.78 -2.25 15.19
N PRO A 293 16.60 -2.69 16.45
CA PRO A 293 15.86 -1.92 17.43
C PRO A 293 16.45 -0.50 17.59
N ALA A 294 15.59 0.48 17.77
CA ALA A 294 16.05 1.85 18.06
C ALA A 294 16.83 1.83 19.39
N THR A 295 18.03 2.33 19.35
CA THR A 295 18.79 2.69 20.56
C THR A 295 18.48 4.16 20.86
N GLU A 296 18.24 4.48 22.13
CA GLU A 296 17.78 5.77 22.68
C GLU A 296 17.99 7.02 21.84
#